data_4d2d2d696b749e4bb1a09c1b6d5b5292
#
_entry.id   4d2d2d696b749e4bb1a09c1b6d5b5292
#
_cell.length_a   1.000
_cell.length_b   1.000
_cell.length_c   1.000
_cell.angle_alpha   90.00
_cell.angle_beta   90.00
_cell.angle_gamma   90.00
#
_symmetry.space_group_name_H-M   'P 1'
#
loop_
_entity.id
_entity.type
_entity.pdbx_description
1 polymer ?
#
loop_
_entity_poly.entity_id
_entity_poly.type
_entity_poly.pdbx_seq_one_letter_code
_entity_poly.pdbx_strand_id
1 'polypeptide(L)'
;MALALPGLAQTSSAPASAPAVQDQQQDSFTVVGLTVRTTNDKEAGGQGLIPQLWQSVMGSDKLSQIPSRAGDDLVVVYSDYASDSTGEYNYTLGVRVSSADNVPDGFVVRKIQAGKYAVIHSDQGPPQEVVPGLWQKINQMSPQQLGGVRAYRTDFETYPDTTDWGSIQMIAHVGLK
;
A
#
# COMPACT_ATOMS: atom_id res chain seq x y z
N MET A 1 13.17 52.23 -36.17
CA MET A 1 12.31 51.88 -35.01
C MET A 1 12.08 50.37 -35.06
N ALA A 2 12.81 49.61 -34.28
CA ALA A 2 12.62 48.14 -34.22
C ALA A 2 11.91 47.80 -32.91
N LEU A 3 10.72 47.18 -32.99
CA LEU A 3 9.98 46.66 -31.84
C LEU A 3 10.58 45.29 -31.47
N ALA A 4 11.09 45.20 -30.26
CA ALA A 4 11.49 43.91 -29.65
C ALA A 4 10.26 43.24 -29.06
N LEU A 5 9.98 41.97 -29.41
CA LEU A 5 8.98 41.12 -28.82
C LEU A 5 9.51 40.55 -27.50
N PRO A 6 8.70 40.52 -26.42
CA PRO A 6 9.10 39.90 -25.16
C PRO A 6 9.11 38.37 -25.31
N GLY A 7 10.22 37.76 -24.92
CA GLY A 7 10.40 36.33 -24.90
C GLY A 7 9.42 35.65 -23.91
N LEU A 8 8.75 34.59 -24.38
CA LEU A 8 7.99 33.68 -23.57
C LEU A 8 8.93 32.92 -22.62
N ALA A 9 8.81 33.18 -21.33
CA ALA A 9 9.47 32.38 -20.31
C ALA A 9 8.87 30.97 -20.32
N GLN A 10 9.65 29.98 -20.74
CA GLN A 10 9.32 28.59 -20.56
C GLN A 10 9.44 28.26 -19.07
N THR A 11 8.30 28.05 -18.41
CA THR A 11 8.26 27.45 -17.08
C THR A 11 8.68 25.99 -17.21
N SER A 12 9.96 25.71 -16.97
CA SER A 12 10.46 24.36 -16.79
C SER A 12 9.83 23.79 -15.52
N SER A 13 8.82 22.94 -15.64
CA SER A 13 8.36 22.12 -14.53
C SER A 13 9.48 21.13 -14.22
N ALA A 14 10.09 21.26 -13.05
CA ALA A 14 11.05 20.28 -12.55
C ALA A 14 10.38 18.89 -12.52
N PRO A 15 11.08 17.82 -12.93
CA PRO A 15 10.54 16.48 -12.80
C PRO A 15 10.22 16.20 -11.33
N ALA A 16 9.04 15.68 -11.03
CA ALA A 16 8.66 15.28 -9.69
C ALA A 16 9.73 14.34 -9.14
N SER A 17 10.34 14.71 -8.02
CA SER A 17 11.39 13.90 -7.37
C SER A 17 10.84 12.50 -7.10
N ALA A 18 11.64 11.46 -7.38
CA ALA A 18 11.29 10.10 -6.99
C ALA A 18 11.06 10.07 -5.46
N PRO A 19 10.07 9.30 -4.96
CA PRO A 19 9.83 9.21 -3.54
C PRO A 19 11.08 8.70 -2.81
N ALA A 20 11.32 9.23 -1.61
CA ALA A 20 12.44 8.77 -0.78
C ALA A 20 12.19 7.33 -0.34
N VAL A 21 13.18 6.46 -0.55
CA VAL A 21 13.15 5.05 -0.15
C VAL A 21 14.10 4.86 1.03
N GLN A 22 13.60 4.21 2.08
CA GLN A 22 14.39 3.82 3.25
C GLN A 22 14.44 2.29 3.33
N ASP A 23 15.62 1.74 3.57
CA ASP A 23 15.78 0.30 3.85
C ASP A 23 15.44 0.02 5.31
N GLN A 24 14.61 -0.99 5.57
CA GLN A 24 14.27 -1.43 6.91
C GLN A 24 14.32 -2.95 7.03
N GLN A 25 14.95 -3.43 8.12
CA GLN A 25 14.73 -4.79 8.58
C GLN A 25 13.43 -4.85 9.35
N GLN A 26 12.50 -5.66 8.87
CA GLN A 26 11.19 -5.87 9.46
C GLN A 26 11.16 -7.23 10.18
N ASP A 27 10.74 -7.23 11.44
CA ASP A 27 10.41 -8.45 12.15
C ASP A 27 9.09 -9.04 11.65
N SER A 28 8.94 -10.34 11.75
CA SER A 28 7.67 -10.98 11.40
C SER A 28 6.55 -10.58 12.36
N PHE A 29 5.37 -10.35 11.81
CA PHE A 29 4.16 -10.14 12.60
C PHE A 29 2.93 -10.73 11.90
N THR A 30 1.81 -10.79 12.61
CA THR A 30 0.58 -11.39 12.10
C THR A 30 -0.50 -10.33 11.95
N VAL A 31 -1.22 -10.40 10.84
CA VAL A 31 -2.41 -9.58 10.55
C VAL A 31 -3.60 -10.51 10.39
N VAL A 32 -4.73 -10.13 10.99
CA VAL A 32 -6.02 -10.77 10.77
C VAL A 32 -6.93 -9.77 10.08
N GLY A 33 -7.63 -10.18 9.04
CA GLY A 33 -8.45 -9.28 8.26
C GLY A 33 -9.34 -9.97 7.23
N LEU A 34 -10.01 -9.16 6.44
CA LEU A 34 -10.83 -9.60 5.31
C LEU A 34 -10.00 -9.53 4.02
N THR A 35 -10.21 -10.48 3.12
CA THR A 35 -9.40 -10.60 1.90
C THR A 35 -10.22 -10.66 0.63
N VAL A 36 -9.66 -10.14 -0.44
CA VAL A 36 -10.13 -10.33 -1.82
C VAL A 36 -8.96 -10.74 -2.70
N ARG A 37 -9.23 -11.45 -3.80
CA ARG A 37 -8.23 -11.79 -4.80
C ARG A 37 -8.48 -11.00 -6.07
N THR A 38 -7.48 -10.28 -6.54
CA THR A 38 -7.63 -9.34 -7.64
C THR A 38 -6.34 -9.19 -8.46
N THR A 39 -6.36 -8.32 -9.46
CA THR A 39 -5.19 -7.87 -10.23
C THR A 39 -5.19 -6.36 -10.36
N ASN A 40 -4.03 -5.75 -10.61
CA ASN A 40 -3.94 -4.32 -10.87
C ASN A 40 -4.81 -3.89 -12.06
N ASP A 41 -4.92 -4.73 -13.09
CA ASP A 41 -5.75 -4.43 -14.27
C ASP A 41 -7.25 -4.40 -13.94
N LYS A 42 -7.74 -5.33 -13.10
CA LYS A 42 -9.14 -5.32 -12.64
C LYS A 42 -9.45 -4.07 -11.80
N GLU A 43 -8.55 -3.70 -10.89
CA GLU A 43 -8.71 -2.53 -10.05
C GLU A 43 -8.71 -1.23 -10.89
N ALA A 44 -7.79 -1.08 -11.82
CA ALA A 44 -7.73 0.07 -12.73
C ALA A 44 -8.91 0.13 -13.71
N GLY A 45 -9.46 -1.01 -14.10
CA GLY A 45 -10.58 -1.13 -15.04
C GLY A 45 -11.98 -0.91 -14.44
N GLY A 46 -12.08 -0.55 -13.16
CA GLY A 46 -13.35 -0.32 -12.46
C GLY A 46 -14.12 -1.60 -12.09
N GLN A 47 -13.51 -2.77 -12.27
CA GLN A 47 -14.06 -4.08 -11.87
C GLN A 47 -13.36 -4.62 -10.62
N GLY A 48 -12.64 -3.75 -9.92
CA GLY A 48 -11.89 -4.08 -8.73
C GLY A 48 -12.77 -4.40 -7.53
N LEU A 49 -12.21 -5.20 -6.61
CA LEU A 49 -12.86 -5.61 -5.37
C LEU A 49 -12.38 -4.80 -4.16
N ILE A 50 -11.26 -4.09 -4.28
CA ILE A 50 -10.65 -3.30 -3.20
C ILE A 50 -11.60 -2.21 -2.68
N PRO A 51 -12.26 -1.38 -3.53
CA PRO A 51 -13.18 -0.37 -3.02
C PRO A 51 -14.34 -0.95 -2.23
N GLN A 52 -14.89 -2.08 -2.67
CA GLN A 52 -15.99 -2.77 -1.97
C GLN A 52 -15.54 -3.32 -0.61
N LEU A 53 -14.32 -3.86 -0.54
CA LEU A 53 -13.72 -4.33 0.71
C LEU A 53 -13.58 -3.18 1.71
N TRP A 54 -13.03 -2.05 1.29
CA TRP A 54 -12.90 -0.86 2.13
C TRP A 54 -14.27 -0.35 2.62
N GLN A 55 -15.27 -0.26 1.75
CA GLN A 55 -16.63 0.11 2.14
C GLN A 55 -17.21 -0.84 3.19
N SER A 56 -16.98 -2.15 3.01
CA SER A 56 -17.49 -3.16 3.96
C SER A 56 -16.85 -3.09 5.33
N VAL A 57 -15.61 -2.60 5.42
CA VAL A 57 -14.85 -2.45 6.65
C VAL A 57 -15.15 -1.11 7.32
N MET A 58 -15.01 -0.01 6.59
CA MET A 58 -15.17 1.35 7.13
C MET A 58 -16.62 1.66 7.57
N GLY A 59 -17.60 1.02 6.98
CA GLY A 59 -19.02 1.17 7.33
C GLY A 59 -19.53 0.19 8.40
N SER A 60 -18.64 -0.54 9.09
CA SER A 60 -19.07 -1.61 10.02
C SER A 60 -18.06 -1.82 11.16
N ASP A 61 -18.51 -2.56 12.18
CA ASP A 61 -17.68 -2.97 13.33
C ASP A 61 -16.93 -4.30 13.10
N LYS A 62 -16.74 -4.71 11.84
CA LYS A 62 -16.16 -6.03 11.52
C LYS A 62 -14.80 -6.21 12.15
N LEU A 63 -13.89 -5.25 11.97
CA LEU A 63 -12.53 -5.38 12.50
C LEU A 63 -12.48 -5.35 14.04
N SER A 64 -13.48 -4.79 14.72
CA SER A 64 -13.54 -4.81 16.19
C SER A 64 -13.80 -6.20 16.76
N GLN A 65 -14.29 -7.14 15.94
CA GLN A 65 -14.52 -8.53 16.32
C GLN A 65 -13.23 -9.36 16.39
N ILE A 66 -12.12 -8.84 15.85
CA ILE A 66 -10.82 -9.53 15.85
C ILE A 66 -10.23 -9.48 17.27
N PRO A 67 -10.00 -10.63 17.90
CA PRO A 67 -9.40 -10.69 19.23
C PRO A 67 -7.89 -10.42 19.18
N SER A 68 -7.30 -10.18 20.34
CA SER A 68 -5.84 -10.06 20.51
C SER A 68 -5.17 -9.00 19.62
N ARG A 69 -5.86 -7.91 19.32
CA ARG A 69 -5.32 -6.79 18.55
C ARG A 69 -4.06 -6.23 19.25
N ALA A 70 -3.03 -5.98 18.48
CA ALA A 70 -1.75 -5.40 18.94
C ALA A 70 -1.62 -3.91 18.58
N GLY A 71 -2.76 -3.22 18.42
CA GLY A 71 -2.87 -1.81 18.06
C GLY A 71 -4.13 -1.54 17.27
N ASP A 72 -4.38 -0.27 16.97
CA ASP A 72 -5.56 0.19 16.24
C ASP A 72 -5.25 0.61 14.79
N ASP A 73 -3.99 0.56 14.39
CA ASP A 73 -3.58 0.84 13.02
C ASP A 73 -4.20 -0.18 12.06
N LEU A 74 -4.69 0.32 10.92
CA LEU A 74 -5.07 -0.54 9.81
C LEU A 74 -3.84 -0.98 9.03
N VAL A 75 -3.82 -2.25 8.64
CA VAL A 75 -2.77 -2.83 7.83
C VAL A 75 -3.39 -3.47 6.59
N VAL A 76 -2.89 -3.10 5.43
CA VAL A 76 -3.18 -3.77 4.16
C VAL A 76 -2.03 -4.69 3.83
N VAL A 77 -2.33 -5.93 3.49
CA VAL A 77 -1.33 -6.95 3.12
C VAL A 77 -1.58 -7.42 1.69
N TYR A 78 -0.57 -7.29 0.87
CA TYR A 78 -0.50 -7.89 -0.47
C TYR A 78 0.29 -9.20 -0.35
N SER A 79 -0.31 -10.32 -0.71
CA SER A 79 0.32 -11.64 -0.58
C SER A 79 -0.11 -12.59 -1.68
N ASP A 80 0.50 -13.78 -1.71
CA ASP A 80 0.17 -14.86 -2.63
C ASP A 80 0.14 -14.39 -4.10
N TYR A 81 1.15 -13.61 -4.46
CA TYR A 81 1.35 -13.16 -5.83
C TYR A 81 1.50 -14.36 -6.76
N ALA A 82 0.69 -14.41 -7.82
CA ALA A 82 0.81 -15.45 -8.84
C ALA A 82 2.09 -15.31 -9.67
N SER A 83 2.59 -14.08 -9.82
CA SER A 83 3.84 -13.77 -10.53
C SER A 83 4.47 -12.48 -9.98
N ASP A 84 4.43 -11.41 -10.74
CA ASP A 84 4.88 -10.07 -10.40
C ASP A 84 3.69 -9.10 -10.26
N SER A 85 3.89 -7.81 -10.49
CA SER A 85 2.84 -6.78 -10.42
C SER A 85 1.72 -6.93 -11.46
N THR A 86 1.85 -7.83 -12.43
CA THR A 86 0.82 -8.09 -13.46
C THR A 86 -0.07 -9.28 -13.11
N GLY A 87 0.38 -10.14 -12.18
CA GLY A 87 -0.36 -11.33 -11.74
C GLY A 87 -1.44 -11.02 -10.71
N GLU A 88 -2.21 -12.06 -10.38
CA GLU A 88 -3.15 -11.97 -9.27
C GLU A 88 -2.43 -11.94 -7.93
N TYR A 89 -3.04 -11.28 -6.97
CA TYR A 89 -2.60 -11.24 -5.57
C TYR A 89 -3.79 -11.22 -4.61
N ASN A 90 -3.56 -11.63 -3.37
CA ASN A 90 -4.51 -11.41 -2.29
C ASN A 90 -4.28 -10.02 -1.69
N TYR A 91 -5.36 -9.27 -1.55
CA TYR A 91 -5.42 -8.00 -0.84
C TYR A 91 -6.19 -8.20 0.46
N THR A 92 -5.52 -8.07 1.60
CA THR A 92 -6.12 -8.30 2.92
C THR A 92 -6.10 -7.00 3.70
N LEU A 93 -7.26 -6.52 4.11
CA LEU A 93 -7.42 -5.35 4.98
C LEU A 93 -7.74 -5.82 6.40
N GLY A 94 -6.92 -5.46 7.36
CA GLY A 94 -7.07 -5.94 8.72
C GLY A 94 -6.29 -5.16 9.76
N VAL A 95 -6.01 -5.81 10.88
CA VAL A 95 -5.28 -5.26 12.01
C VAL A 95 -4.18 -6.23 12.47
N ARG A 96 -3.11 -5.67 13.05
CA ARG A 96 -2.06 -6.47 13.67
C ARG A 96 -2.60 -7.15 14.94
N VAL A 97 -2.22 -8.42 15.13
CA VAL A 97 -2.59 -9.20 16.31
C VAL A 97 -1.37 -9.79 17.00
N SER A 98 -1.47 -9.97 18.31
CA SER A 98 -0.45 -10.65 19.13
C SER A 98 -0.63 -12.19 19.14
N SER A 99 -1.87 -12.66 18.87
CA SER A 99 -2.22 -14.07 18.67
C SER A 99 -3.26 -14.19 17.58
N ALA A 100 -3.20 -15.28 16.80
CA ALA A 100 -4.23 -15.66 15.83
C ALA A 100 -5.15 -16.77 16.35
N ASP A 101 -5.22 -16.96 17.65
CA ASP A 101 -6.17 -17.87 18.26
C ASP A 101 -7.58 -17.29 18.23
N ASN A 102 -8.59 -18.15 17.97
CA ASN A 102 -9.99 -17.76 17.94
C ASN A 102 -10.33 -16.66 16.91
N VAL A 103 -9.72 -16.72 15.73
CA VAL A 103 -10.06 -15.83 14.60
C VAL A 103 -11.53 -16.11 14.20
N PRO A 104 -12.39 -15.08 14.11
CA PRO A 104 -13.79 -15.27 13.72
C PRO A 104 -13.94 -15.79 12.29
N ASP A 105 -15.04 -16.48 12.03
CA ASP A 105 -15.38 -16.97 10.69
C ASP A 105 -15.41 -15.83 9.66
N GLY A 106 -14.86 -16.09 8.48
CA GLY A 106 -14.77 -15.12 7.37
C GLY A 106 -13.52 -14.24 7.39
N PHE A 107 -12.73 -14.27 8.47
CA PHE A 107 -11.43 -13.61 8.51
C PHE A 107 -10.30 -14.55 8.12
N VAL A 108 -9.24 -13.98 7.60
CA VAL A 108 -8.01 -14.71 7.24
C VAL A 108 -6.83 -14.23 8.07
N VAL A 109 -5.88 -15.13 8.28
CA VAL A 109 -4.60 -14.83 8.94
C VAL A 109 -3.53 -14.62 7.86
N ARG A 110 -2.78 -13.53 7.95
CA ARG A 110 -1.63 -13.24 7.10
C ARG A 110 -0.40 -13.03 7.95
N LYS A 111 0.67 -13.71 7.61
CA LYS A 111 1.97 -13.53 8.26
C LYS A 111 2.86 -12.65 7.40
N ILE A 112 3.25 -11.50 7.92
CA ILE A 112 4.30 -10.68 7.34
C ILE A 112 5.61 -11.37 7.66
N GLN A 113 6.38 -11.69 6.63
CA GLN A 113 7.67 -12.37 6.78
C GLN A 113 8.72 -11.38 7.28
N ALA A 114 9.59 -11.86 8.19
CA ALA A 114 10.78 -11.10 8.54
C ALA A 114 11.70 -10.96 7.32
N GLY A 115 12.37 -9.82 7.20
CA GLY A 115 13.30 -9.58 6.11
C GLY A 115 13.49 -8.11 5.79
N LYS A 116 14.15 -7.87 4.67
CA LYS A 116 14.41 -6.52 4.18
C LYS A 116 13.21 -5.97 3.42
N TYR A 117 12.82 -4.76 3.75
CA TYR A 117 11.76 -4.01 3.07
C TYR A 117 12.25 -2.63 2.65
N ALA A 118 11.82 -2.19 1.48
CA ALA A 118 11.88 -0.78 1.10
C ALA A 118 10.67 -0.08 1.69
N VAL A 119 10.89 0.97 2.48
CA VAL A 119 9.84 1.78 3.10
C VAL A 119 9.70 3.07 2.33
N ILE A 120 8.51 3.35 1.84
CA ILE A 120 8.23 4.46 0.96
C ILE A 120 6.97 5.18 1.45
N HIS A 121 7.08 6.48 1.68
CA HIS A 121 5.96 7.32 2.07
C HIS A 121 5.29 7.93 0.85
N SER A 122 3.95 7.97 0.85
CA SER A 122 3.22 8.75 -0.15
C SER A 122 3.34 10.25 0.11
N ASP A 123 3.04 11.04 -0.89
CA ASP A 123 2.62 12.41 -0.67
C ASP A 123 1.32 12.40 0.16
N GLN A 124 0.99 13.54 0.80
CA GLN A 124 -0.28 13.70 1.48
C GLN A 124 -1.36 14.09 0.47
N GLY A 125 -2.54 13.48 0.58
CA GLY A 125 -3.64 13.79 -0.32
C GLY A 125 -4.83 12.82 -0.22
N PRO A 126 -5.81 12.93 -1.11
CA PRO A 126 -6.97 12.05 -1.15
C PRO A 126 -6.55 10.59 -1.38
N PRO A 127 -7.10 9.61 -0.63
CA PRO A 127 -6.73 8.19 -0.74
C PRO A 127 -6.78 7.64 -2.17
N GLN A 128 -7.81 8.02 -2.93
CA GLN A 128 -8.03 7.56 -4.30
C GLN A 128 -6.98 8.06 -5.30
N GLU A 129 -6.17 9.03 -4.93
CA GLU A 129 -5.08 9.58 -5.75
C GLU A 129 -3.71 9.10 -5.26
N VAL A 130 -3.46 9.21 -3.94
CA VAL A 130 -2.13 8.96 -3.39
C VAL A 130 -1.79 7.48 -3.34
N VAL A 131 -2.77 6.59 -3.06
CA VAL A 131 -2.52 5.14 -2.98
C VAL A 131 -2.16 4.57 -4.36
N PRO A 132 -3.02 4.68 -5.40
CA PRO A 132 -2.65 4.16 -6.72
C PRO A 132 -1.44 4.90 -7.31
N GLY A 133 -1.30 6.19 -7.06
CA GLY A 133 -0.16 6.98 -7.53
C GLY A 133 1.17 6.51 -6.96
N LEU A 134 1.22 6.16 -5.67
CA LEU A 134 2.43 5.61 -5.05
C LEU A 134 2.76 4.23 -5.61
N TRP A 135 1.79 3.32 -5.73
CA TRP A 135 2.02 1.99 -6.27
C TRP A 135 2.44 2.02 -7.75
N GLN A 136 1.91 2.94 -8.54
CA GLN A 136 2.37 3.16 -9.90
C GLN A 136 3.85 3.57 -9.94
N LYS A 137 4.28 4.49 -9.08
CA LYS A 137 5.68 4.89 -8.94
C LYS A 137 6.56 3.69 -8.53
N ILE A 138 6.14 2.94 -7.49
CA ILE A 138 6.86 1.74 -7.00
C ILE A 138 7.04 0.70 -8.11
N ASN A 139 6.00 0.43 -8.90
CA ASN A 139 6.06 -0.54 -9.99
C ASN A 139 7.01 -0.13 -11.14
N GLN A 140 7.35 1.16 -11.24
CA GLN A 140 8.30 1.70 -12.23
C GLN A 140 9.72 1.81 -11.69
N MET A 141 9.94 1.60 -10.38
CA MET A 141 11.27 1.69 -9.77
C MET A 141 12.17 0.53 -10.18
N SER A 142 13.42 0.88 -10.52
CA SER A 142 14.48 -0.12 -10.70
C SER A 142 14.89 -0.73 -9.34
N PRO A 143 15.56 -1.90 -9.35
CA PRO A 143 16.12 -2.48 -8.13
C PRO A 143 17.07 -1.53 -7.38
N GLN A 144 17.82 -0.71 -8.10
CA GLN A 144 18.72 0.28 -7.49
C GLN A 144 17.94 1.37 -6.74
N GLN A 145 16.82 1.82 -7.31
CA GLN A 145 15.96 2.82 -6.67
C GLN A 145 15.22 2.26 -5.45
N LEU A 146 14.84 0.97 -5.48
CA LEU A 146 14.19 0.28 -4.36
C LEU A 146 15.18 -0.15 -3.26
N GLY A 147 16.50 -0.15 -3.52
CA GLY A 147 17.48 -0.69 -2.60
C GLY A 147 17.60 -2.23 -2.63
N GLY A 148 16.99 -2.90 -3.62
CA GLY A 148 17.03 -4.34 -3.81
C GLY A 148 16.02 -4.83 -4.84
N VAL A 149 16.07 -6.12 -5.14
CA VAL A 149 15.12 -6.76 -6.06
C VAL A 149 13.82 -7.06 -5.32
N ARG A 150 12.68 -6.60 -5.83
CA ARG A 150 11.36 -6.88 -5.26
C ARG A 150 11.09 -8.38 -5.20
N ALA A 151 10.60 -8.85 -4.07
CA ALA A 151 10.44 -10.27 -3.81
C ALA A 151 9.11 -10.85 -4.29
N TYR A 152 8.05 -10.04 -4.42
CA TYR A 152 6.68 -10.46 -4.72
C TYR A 152 6.19 -11.60 -3.82
N ARG A 153 6.53 -11.54 -2.55
CA ARG A 153 6.05 -12.48 -1.51
C ARG A 153 4.99 -11.84 -0.65
N THR A 154 5.37 -10.73 -0.01
CA THR A 154 4.51 -9.95 0.88
C THR A 154 4.95 -8.51 0.81
N ASP A 155 4.02 -7.63 0.45
CA ASP A 155 4.14 -6.18 0.63
C ASP A 155 3.02 -5.76 1.58
N PHE A 156 3.15 -4.62 2.24
CA PHE A 156 2.08 -4.13 3.11
C PHE A 156 2.07 -2.61 3.21
N GLU A 157 0.91 -2.08 3.58
CA GLU A 157 0.69 -0.68 3.88
C GLU A 157 0.27 -0.54 5.34
N THR A 158 0.64 0.57 5.97
CA THR A 158 0.18 0.92 7.31
C THR A 158 -0.54 2.26 7.30
N TYR A 159 -1.65 2.29 8.00
CA TYR A 159 -2.49 3.47 8.21
C TYR A 159 -2.68 3.65 9.72
N PRO A 160 -1.98 4.61 10.36
CA PRO A 160 -2.16 4.90 11.77
C PRO A 160 -3.63 5.16 12.13
N ASP A 161 -4.01 4.86 13.37
CA ASP A 161 -5.37 5.14 13.90
C ASP A 161 -5.74 6.63 13.83
N THR A 162 -4.72 7.49 13.81
CA THR A 162 -4.86 8.95 13.68
C THR A 162 -5.02 9.43 12.24
N THR A 163 -5.16 8.52 11.26
CA THR A 163 -5.24 8.87 9.84
C THR A 163 -6.44 9.75 9.55
N ASP A 164 -6.19 10.93 8.99
CA ASP A 164 -7.23 11.77 8.39
C ASP A 164 -7.61 11.20 7.02
N TRP A 165 -8.75 10.52 6.94
CA TRP A 165 -9.21 9.87 5.70
C TRP A 165 -9.60 10.85 4.59
N GLY A 166 -9.69 12.16 4.87
CA GLY A 166 -9.84 13.21 3.86
C GLY A 166 -8.52 13.58 3.16
N SER A 167 -7.38 13.35 3.85
CA SER A 167 -6.05 13.68 3.35
C SER A 167 -5.01 12.79 4.01
N ILE A 168 -4.82 11.58 3.46
CA ILE A 168 -3.93 10.57 4.02
C ILE A 168 -2.48 10.76 3.61
N GLN A 169 -1.57 10.24 4.43
CA GLN A 169 -0.23 9.83 4.04
C GLN A 169 -0.07 8.35 4.40
N MET A 170 0.12 7.50 3.40
CA MET A 170 0.33 6.07 3.64
C MET A 170 1.83 5.72 3.60
N ILE A 171 2.16 4.63 4.25
CA ILE A 171 3.50 4.05 4.24
C ILE A 171 3.42 2.69 3.56
N ALA A 172 4.11 2.54 2.43
CA ALA A 172 4.25 1.28 1.73
C ALA A 172 5.55 0.59 2.15
N HIS A 173 5.46 -0.70 2.45
CA HIS A 173 6.57 -1.59 2.75
C HIS A 173 6.67 -2.64 1.66
N VAL A 174 7.70 -2.56 0.82
CA VAL A 174 7.90 -3.43 -0.33
C VAL A 174 8.95 -4.49 -0.01
N GLY A 175 8.57 -5.75 0.00
CA GLY A 175 9.45 -6.86 0.32
C GLY A 175 10.55 -7.05 -0.71
N LEU A 176 11.80 -7.14 -0.24
CA LEU A 176 12.99 -7.35 -1.07
C LEU A 176 13.56 -8.77 -0.90
N LYS A 177 14.32 -9.22 -1.92
CA LYS A 177 15.07 -10.49 -1.89
C LYS A 177 16.34 -10.35 -1.08
#